data_36812a2495c12ab3a1e4c50cee0e341f
#
_entry.id   36812a2495c12ab3a1e4c50cee0e341f
#
_cell.length_a   1.000
_cell.length_b   1.000
_cell.length_c   1.000
_cell.angle_alpha   90.00
_cell.angle_beta   90.00
_cell.angle_gamma   90.00
#
_symmetry.space_group_name_H-M   'P 1'
#
loop_
_entity.id
_entity.type
_entity.pdbx_description
1 polymer ?
#
loop_
_entity_poly.entity_id
_entity_poly.type
_entity_poly.pdbx_seq_one_letter_code
_entity_poly.pdbx_strand_id
1 'polypeptide(L)'
;MEIGRVARVIYGSEVGKIATIVDILNDKRVLIDGENIARQVIPIRRLQLTKQVAGVKRGAKSSKVKAIFKKEKVAQKYADSSIGKSYARQARRESLTDFERFKVLTLRRKLSKLTRAKVTKKKWFPII
;
A
#
# COMPACT_ATOMS: atom_id res chain seq x y z
N MET A 1 -5.11 -12.63 13.04
CA MET A 1 -6.09 -12.01 12.12
C MET A 1 -7.29 -11.60 12.93
N GLU A 2 -7.91 -10.45 12.64
CA GLU A 2 -9.04 -9.92 13.40
C GLU A 2 -10.06 -9.26 12.47
N ILE A 3 -11.29 -9.16 12.90
CA ILE A 3 -12.37 -8.47 12.20
C ILE A 3 -12.08 -6.97 12.25
N GLY A 4 -12.41 -6.25 11.17
CA GLY A 4 -12.04 -4.83 11.02
C GLY A 4 -10.64 -4.59 10.50
N ARG A 5 -9.77 -5.59 10.41
CA ARG A 5 -8.43 -5.44 9.83
C ARG A 5 -8.51 -5.03 8.38
N VAL A 6 -7.79 -3.98 8.03
CA VAL A 6 -7.66 -3.51 6.66
C VAL A 6 -6.61 -4.35 5.93
N ALA A 7 -6.94 -4.82 4.73
CA ALA A 7 -6.06 -5.60 3.90
C ALA A 7 -6.05 -5.08 2.46
N ARG A 8 -4.95 -5.27 1.76
CA ARG A 8 -4.81 -5.03 0.33
C ARG A 8 -4.91 -6.33 -0.43
N VAL A 9 -5.63 -6.35 -1.55
CA VAL A 9 -5.69 -7.50 -2.44
C VAL A 9 -4.42 -7.55 -3.29
N ILE A 10 -3.73 -8.71 -3.28
CA ILE A 10 -2.47 -8.91 -3.99
C ILE A 10 -2.70 -9.64 -5.32
N TYR A 11 -3.70 -10.50 -5.40
CA TYR A 11 -3.92 -11.36 -6.57
C TYR A 11 -5.40 -11.48 -6.90
N GLY A 12 -5.71 -11.46 -8.21
CA GLY A 12 -7.07 -11.58 -8.77
C GLY A 12 -7.52 -10.30 -9.48
N SER A 13 -8.79 -10.22 -9.87
CA SER A 13 -9.39 -9.06 -10.58
C SER A 13 -9.32 -7.75 -9.79
N GLU A 14 -9.29 -7.84 -8.47
CA GLU A 14 -9.34 -6.70 -7.55
C GLU A 14 -7.95 -6.30 -7.01
N VAL A 15 -6.89 -6.70 -7.71
CA VAL A 15 -5.50 -6.38 -7.31
C VAL A 15 -5.30 -4.89 -7.06
N GLY A 16 -4.62 -4.58 -5.96
CA GLY A 16 -4.28 -3.20 -5.59
C GLY A 16 -5.35 -2.49 -4.75
N LYS A 17 -6.58 -2.97 -4.75
CA LYS A 17 -7.66 -2.38 -3.96
C LYS A 17 -7.55 -2.75 -2.48
N ILE A 18 -8.16 -1.92 -1.64
CA ILE A 18 -8.15 -2.05 -0.18
C ILE A 18 -9.55 -2.45 0.29
N ALA A 19 -9.60 -3.43 1.17
CA ALA A 19 -10.81 -3.91 1.79
C ALA A 19 -10.62 -4.12 3.30
N THR A 20 -11.72 -4.27 4.02
CA THR A 20 -11.73 -4.67 5.43
C THR A 20 -12.27 -6.08 5.57
N ILE A 21 -11.72 -6.83 6.51
CA ILE A 21 -12.22 -8.14 6.89
C ILE A 21 -13.50 -7.96 7.71
N VAL A 22 -14.62 -8.42 7.19
CA VAL A 22 -15.94 -8.33 7.83
C VAL A 22 -16.24 -9.59 8.63
N ASP A 23 -15.80 -10.74 8.13
CA ASP A 23 -15.96 -12.03 8.82
C ASP A 23 -14.86 -13.01 8.43
N ILE A 24 -14.59 -13.97 9.31
CA ILE A 24 -13.64 -15.06 9.11
C ILE A 24 -14.47 -16.34 8.96
N LEU A 25 -14.48 -16.91 7.77
CA LEU A 25 -15.28 -18.11 7.48
C LEU A 25 -14.55 -19.38 7.90
N ASN A 26 -13.28 -19.48 7.53
CA ASN A 26 -12.40 -20.62 7.82
C ASN A 26 -10.96 -20.13 7.96
N ASP A 27 -10.04 -21.02 8.36
CA ASP A 27 -8.60 -20.74 8.42
C ASP A 27 -7.99 -20.28 7.09
N LYS A 28 -8.66 -20.55 5.97
CA LYS A 28 -8.17 -20.26 4.62
C LYS A 28 -8.92 -19.14 3.91
N ARG A 29 -10.15 -18.79 4.36
CA ARG A 29 -11.05 -17.86 3.64
C ARG A 29 -11.66 -16.82 4.58
N VAL A 30 -11.76 -15.60 4.09
CA VAL A 30 -12.36 -14.47 4.80
C VAL A 30 -13.37 -13.76 3.91
N LEU A 31 -14.37 -13.16 4.52
CA LEU A 31 -15.32 -12.27 3.87
C LEU A 31 -14.74 -10.85 3.94
N ILE A 32 -14.52 -10.24 2.78
CA ILE A 32 -14.05 -8.87 2.67
C ILE A 32 -15.12 -7.96 2.09
N ASP A 33 -15.04 -6.69 2.43
CA ASP A 33 -15.86 -5.61 1.89
C ASP A 33 -15.08 -4.30 1.91
N GLY A 34 -15.42 -3.37 1.02
CA GLY A 34 -14.71 -2.10 0.92
C GLY A 34 -15.48 -1.05 0.13
N GLU A 35 -14.86 0.10 -0.03
CA GLU A 35 -15.47 1.18 -0.81
C GLU A 35 -15.53 0.84 -2.31
N ASN A 36 -14.41 0.34 -2.86
CA ASN A 36 -14.23 0.02 -4.28
C ASN A 36 -14.19 -1.48 -4.57
N ILE A 37 -14.58 -2.31 -3.62
CA ILE A 37 -14.64 -3.76 -3.73
C ILE A 37 -16.04 -4.21 -3.34
N ALA A 38 -16.65 -5.04 -4.18
CA ALA A 38 -17.88 -5.72 -3.81
C ALA A 38 -17.59 -6.76 -2.72
N ARG A 39 -18.57 -6.95 -1.83
CA ARG A 39 -18.48 -7.98 -0.79
C ARG A 39 -18.27 -9.35 -1.42
N GLN A 40 -17.19 -10.02 -1.04
CA GLN A 40 -16.80 -11.31 -1.58
C GLN A 40 -15.96 -12.12 -0.61
N VAL A 41 -15.93 -13.42 -0.85
CA VAL A 41 -15.07 -14.35 -0.10
C VAL A 41 -13.76 -14.50 -0.83
N ILE A 42 -12.65 -14.22 -0.13
CA ILE A 42 -11.30 -14.32 -0.69
C ILE A 42 -10.42 -15.22 0.19
N PRO A 43 -9.53 -16.03 -0.41
CA PRO A 43 -8.50 -16.73 0.33
C PRO A 43 -7.52 -15.76 1.01
N ILE A 44 -7.13 -16.06 2.23
CA ILE A 44 -6.20 -15.23 3.01
C ILE A 44 -4.87 -15.01 2.29
N ARG A 45 -4.40 -16.00 1.53
CA ARG A 45 -3.16 -15.94 0.75
C ARG A 45 -3.15 -14.82 -0.31
N ARG A 46 -4.33 -14.34 -0.73
CA ARG A 46 -4.49 -13.24 -1.69
C ARG A 46 -4.54 -11.87 -1.03
N LEU A 47 -4.41 -11.81 0.29
CA LEU A 47 -4.51 -10.59 1.07
C LEU A 47 -3.18 -10.27 1.74
N GLN A 48 -2.78 -9.01 1.65
CA GLN A 48 -1.72 -8.43 2.45
C GLN A 48 -2.34 -7.62 3.58
N LEU A 49 -2.14 -8.08 4.80
CA LEU A 49 -2.65 -7.40 5.99
C LEU A 49 -1.89 -6.09 6.24
N THR A 50 -2.62 -5.07 6.66
CA THR A 50 -2.03 -3.80 7.08
C THR A 50 -2.05 -3.69 8.61
N LYS A 51 -1.38 -2.68 9.15
CA LYS A 51 -1.44 -2.36 10.59
C LYS A 51 -2.75 -1.65 10.99
N GLN A 52 -3.55 -1.22 10.00
CA GLN A 52 -4.78 -0.47 10.26
C GLN A 52 -5.94 -1.39 10.59
N VAL A 53 -6.76 -0.95 11.53
CA VAL A 53 -8.02 -1.59 11.92
C VAL A 53 -9.11 -0.55 11.78
N ALA A 54 -10.17 -0.87 11.04
CA ALA A 54 -11.37 -0.06 10.92
C ALA A 54 -12.40 -0.51 11.95
N GLY A 55 -13.20 0.40 12.48
CA GLY A 55 -14.21 0.12 13.49
C GLY A 55 -15.43 -0.70 12.97
N VAL A 56 -15.18 -1.70 12.13
CA VAL A 56 -16.21 -2.56 11.52
C VAL A 56 -16.52 -3.74 12.44
N LYS A 57 -17.80 -3.90 12.78
CA LYS A 57 -18.29 -5.06 13.55
C LYS A 57 -18.48 -6.28 12.64
N ARG A 58 -18.40 -7.47 13.23
CA ARG A 58 -18.67 -8.74 12.55
C ARG A 58 -20.04 -8.72 11.86
N GLY A 59 -20.11 -9.18 10.62
CA GLY A 59 -21.36 -9.23 9.85
C GLY A 59 -21.97 -7.87 9.49
N ALA A 60 -21.23 -6.75 9.65
CA ALA A 60 -21.74 -5.41 9.32
C ALA A 60 -22.25 -5.34 7.87
N LYS A 61 -23.36 -4.64 7.63
CA LYS A 61 -23.90 -4.41 6.28
C LYS A 61 -22.92 -3.60 5.43
N SER A 62 -22.90 -3.84 4.11
CA SER A 62 -21.97 -3.18 3.17
C SER A 62 -22.07 -1.66 3.20
N SER A 63 -23.27 -1.11 3.35
CA SER A 63 -23.49 0.34 3.47
C SER A 63 -22.77 0.92 4.71
N LYS A 64 -22.81 0.23 5.86
CA LYS A 64 -22.10 0.63 7.07
C LYS A 64 -20.59 0.55 6.90
N VAL A 65 -20.09 -0.49 6.25
CA VAL A 65 -18.65 -0.64 5.95
C VAL A 65 -18.17 0.54 5.12
N LYS A 66 -18.86 0.88 4.02
CA LYS A 66 -18.52 2.02 3.15
C LYS A 66 -18.57 3.36 3.92
N ALA A 67 -19.57 3.55 4.79
CA ALA A 67 -19.66 4.74 5.63
C ALA A 67 -18.47 4.87 6.59
N ILE A 68 -18.05 3.77 7.23
CA ILE A 68 -16.89 3.73 8.12
C ILE A 68 -15.60 4.03 7.33
N PHE A 69 -15.41 3.45 6.14
CA PHE A 69 -14.26 3.73 5.28
C PHE A 69 -14.10 5.22 4.99
N LYS A 70 -15.21 5.90 4.64
CA LYS A 70 -15.22 7.35 4.40
C LYS A 70 -14.95 8.14 5.68
N LYS A 71 -15.65 7.80 6.77
CA LYS A 71 -15.51 8.49 8.06
C LYS A 71 -14.08 8.44 8.61
N GLU A 72 -13.49 7.26 8.60
CA GLU A 72 -12.14 7.03 9.13
C GLU A 72 -11.02 7.34 8.13
N LYS A 73 -11.37 7.71 6.89
CA LYS A 73 -10.42 8.02 5.80
C LYS A 73 -9.40 6.90 5.60
N VAL A 74 -9.87 5.64 5.62
CA VAL A 74 -9.02 4.45 5.58
C VAL A 74 -8.11 4.44 4.36
N ALA A 75 -8.63 4.82 3.19
CA ALA A 75 -7.86 4.89 1.94
C ALA A 75 -6.70 5.91 2.03
N GLN A 76 -6.94 7.08 2.63
CA GLN A 76 -5.91 8.11 2.81
C GLN A 76 -4.83 7.64 3.79
N LYS A 77 -5.24 7.12 4.94
CA LYS A 77 -4.30 6.56 5.93
C LYS A 77 -3.43 5.44 5.34
N TYR A 78 -4.01 4.61 4.46
CA TYR A 78 -3.24 3.59 3.76
C TYR A 78 -2.26 4.21 2.76
N ALA A 79 -2.68 5.19 1.95
CA ALA A 79 -1.82 5.88 0.99
C ALA A 79 -0.63 6.56 1.67
N ASP A 80 -0.83 7.14 2.86
CA ASP A 80 0.21 7.78 3.65
C ASP A 80 1.16 6.80 4.34
N SER A 81 0.77 5.55 4.49
CA SER A 81 1.61 4.50 5.08
C SER A 81 2.85 4.23 4.23
N SER A 82 3.90 3.70 4.86
CA SER A 82 5.14 3.32 4.16
C SER A 82 4.88 2.32 3.03
N ILE A 83 3.99 1.36 3.27
CA ILE A 83 3.58 0.35 2.29
C ILE A 83 2.83 1.00 1.13
N GLY A 84 1.84 1.84 1.38
CA GLY A 84 1.07 2.55 0.36
C GLY A 84 1.97 3.42 -0.53
N LYS A 85 2.88 4.20 0.08
CA LYS A 85 3.87 5.00 -0.65
C LYS A 85 4.82 4.15 -1.50
N SER A 86 5.18 2.95 -1.05
CA SER A 86 6.02 2.02 -1.83
C SER A 86 5.29 1.55 -3.09
N TYR A 87 4.04 1.10 -2.96
CA TYR A 87 3.24 0.68 -4.10
C TYR A 87 2.92 1.83 -5.06
N ALA A 88 2.63 3.01 -4.56
CA ALA A 88 2.42 4.19 -5.41
C ALA A 88 3.68 4.54 -6.23
N ARG A 89 4.87 4.40 -5.64
CA ARG A 89 6.13 4.57 -6.36
C ARG A 89 6.35 3.48 -7.42
N GLN A 90 5.99 2.23 -7.12
CA GLN A 90 6.08 1.14 -8.08
C GLN A 90 5.14 1.37 -9.26
N ALA A 91 3.88 1.69 -9.02
CA ALA A 91 2.91 1.98 -10.07
C ALA A 91 3.37 3.14 -10.97
N ARG A 92 3.94 4.22 -10.39
CA ARG A 92 4.52 5.31 -11.19
C ARG A 92 5.67 4.84 -12.07
N ARG A 93 6.54 3.94 -11.57
CA ARG A 93 7.65 3.40 -12.39
C ARG A 93 7.16 2.54 -13.55
N GLU A 94 6.10 1.78 -13.33
CA GLU A 94 5.49 0.94 -14.36
C GLU A 94 4.82 1.76 -15.46
N SER A 95 4.23 2.92 -15.10
CA SER A 95 3.56 3.82 -16.04
C SER A 95 4.50 4.79 -16.78
N LEU A 96 5.80 4.84 -16.45
CA LEU A 96 6.75 5.74 -17.10
C LEU A 96 6.95 5.38 -18.57
N THR A 97 6.92 6.41 -19.43
CA THR A 97 7.34 6.30 -20.83
C THR A 97 8.85 6.09 -20.94
N ASP A 98 9.34 5.62 -22.11
CA ASP A 98 10.76 5.40 -22.34
C ASP A 98 11.58 6.70 -22.13
N PHE A 99 11.09 7.80 -22.64
CA PHE A 99 11.76 9.10 -22.47
C PHE A 99 11.85 9.54 -20.99
N GLU A 100 10.83 9.29 -20.21
CA GLU A 100 10.86 9.57 -18.78
C GLU A 100 11.83 8.67 -18.03
N ARG A 101 11.93 7.39 -18.40
CA ARG A 101 12.93 6.45 -17.89
C ARG A 101 14.34 6.94 -18.17
N PHE A 102 14.59 7.43 -19.40
CA PHE A 102 15.88 8.04 -19.77
C PHE A 102 16.19 9.27 -18.90
N LYS A 103 15.23 10.18 -18.70
CA LYS A 103 15.39 11.32 -17.80
C LYS A 103 15.74 10.89 -16.38
N VAL A 104 15.04 9.89 -15.83
CA VAL A 104 15.34 9.35 -14.50
C VAL A 104 16.74 8.78 -14.43
N LEU A 105 17.21 8.07 -15.48
CA LEU A 105 18.56 7.53 -15.54
C LEU A 105 19.62 8.63 -15.49
N THR A 106 19.45 9.69 -16.30
CA THR A 106 20.41 10.81 -16.34
C THR A 106 20.47 11.56 -15.00
N LEU A 107 19.29 11.79 -14.36
CA LEU A 107 19.21 12.43 -13.05
C LEU A 107 19.87 11.57 -11.95
N ARG A 108 19.66 10.26 -11.97
CA ARG A 108 20.34 9.33 -11.03
C ARG A 108 21.85 9.36 -11.18
N ARG A 109 22.37 9.39 -12.40
CA ARG A 109 23.81 9.51 -12.67
C ARG A 109 24.38 10.82 -12.11
N LYS A 110 23.67 11.95 -12.33
CA LYS A 110 24.07 13.25 -11.77
C LYS A 110 24.05 13.21 -10.23
N LEU A 111 23.00 12.68 -9.63
CA LEU A 111 22.89 12.56 -8.17
C LEU A 111 24.03 11.69 -7.58
N SER A 112 24.32 10.55 -8.21
CA SER A 112 25.40 9.65 -7.76
C SER A 112 26.78 10.33 -7.81
N LYS A 113 27.06 11.13 -8.86
CA LYS A 113 28.30 11.91 -8.94
C LYS A 113 28.40 12.94 -7.81
N LEU A 114 27.31 13.66 -7.53
CA LEU A 114 27.27 14.66 -6.46
C LEU A 114 27.42 14.05 -5.07
N THR A 115 26.80 12.92 -4.81
CA THR A 115 26.90 12.22 -3.51
C THR A 115 28.30 11.65 -3.29
N ARG A 116 28.91 11.06 -4.33
CA ARG A 116 30.30 10.57 -4.25
C ARG A 116 31.26 11.72 -3.96
N ALA A 117 31.13 12.87 -4.63
CA ALA A 117 31.96 14.04 -4.40
C ALA A 117 31.84 14.59 -2.97
N LYS A 118 30.64 14.55 -2.37
CA LYS A 118 30.44 14.95 -0.97
C LYS A 118 31.08 13.97 0.01
N VAL A 119 31.00 12.67 -0.24
CA VAL A 119 31.60 11.64 0.63
C VAL A 119 33.12 11.70 0.60
N THR A 120 33.74 11.91 -0.57
CA THR A 120 35.19 12.05 -0.68
C THR A 120 35.67 13.29 0.02
N LYS A 121 34.99 14.42 -0.11
CA LYS A 121 35.37 15.65 0.66
C LYS A 121 35.31 15.46 2.18
N LYS A 122 34.34 14.68 2.70
CA LYS A 122 34.21 14.41 4.14
C LYS A 122 35.31 13.51 4.72
N LYS A 123 35.93 12.66 3.88
CA LYS A 123 37.03 11.77 4.27
C LYS A 123 38.39 12.50 4.45
N TRP A 124 38.53 13.75 3.99
CA TRP A 124 39.75 14.51 4.04
C TRP A 124 39.86 15.52 5.21
N PHE A 125 38.89 15.52 6.13
CA PHE A 125 39.06 16.25 7.39
C PHE A 125 39.62 15.28 8.44
N PRO A 126 40.94 15.35 8.78
CA PRO A 126 41.43 14.63 9.92
C PRO A 126 40.77 15.22 11.16
N ILE A 127 40.26 14.37 12.01
CA ILE A 127 39.82 14.72 13.36
C ILE A 127 41.14 15.03 14.11
N ILE A 128 41.40 16.30 14.35
CA ILE A 128 42.37 16.77 15.32
C ILE A 128 41.72 16.78 16.68
#